data_b7cb36562f0b4597ab1afdacf8a559a7
#
_entry.id   b7cb36562f0b4597ab1afdacf8a559a7
#
_cell.length_a   1.000
_cell.length_b   1.000
_cell.length_c   1.000
_cell.angle_alpha   90.00
_cell.angle_beta   90.00
_cell.angle_gamma   90.00
#
_symmetry.space_group_name_H-M   'P 1'
#
loop_
_entity.id
_entity.type
_entity.pdbx_description
1 polymer ?
#
loop_
_entity_poly.entity_id
_entity_poly.type
_entity_poly.pdbx_seq_one_letter_code
_entity_poly.pdbx_strand_id
1 'polypeptide(L)'
;DMLEELFNIKVVRKDLKSCNLIAIGSALDHIMYSTYPRIRAKQKIEHFMNDNVHIWSTGFIRGNAELDLGLMFRHIHIHALRGRLSLQRMENILGKKLDVPTGDGGLLAERWLGFYPEKKYRVGIIPHFKEQDHPVVKKLLDNYDNSTLIDLKENPKKVVEKIGECEYIISSSLHGMIVADSFHIPNMHITLTNNMFGDGNKYNDYLSAFDITHTPFDCSNGDMPTISEVKNNYRIDPDVVELKKEQLFNAFPKF
;
A
#
# COMPACT_ATOMS: atom_id res chain seq x y z
N ASP A 1 -7.91 1.07 15.60
CA ASP A 1 -7.71 1.31 14.17
C ASP A 1 -6.81 2.53 13.98
N MET A 2 -5.84 2.45 13.04
CA MET A 2 -4.89 3.53 12.79
C MET A 2 -5.58 4.87 12.49
N LEU A 3 -6.60 4.87 11.66
CA LEU A 3 -7.32 6.10 11.30
C LEU A 3 -8.10 6.69 12.48
N GLU A 4 -8.68 5.83 13.32
CA GLU A 4 -9.38 6.28 14.52
C GLU A 4 -8.45 7.01 15.49
N GLU A 5 -7.28 6.44 15.74
CA GLU A 5 -6.31 7.01 16.68
C GLU A 5 -5.62 8.26 16.13
N LEU A 6 -5.24 8.26 14.84
CA LEU A 6 -4.54 9.41 14.23
C LEU A 6 -5.44 10.63 14.00
N PHE A 7 -6.70 10.40 13.64
CA PHE A 7 -7.61 11.48 13.22
C PHE A 7 -8.76 11.72 14.19
N ASN A 8 -8.77 11.03 15.33
CA ASN A 8 -9.82 11.13 16.36
C ASN A 8 -11.23 11.00 15.79
N ILE A 9 -11.45 9.98 14.97
CA ILE A 9 -12.72 9.66 14.33
C ILE A 9 -13.17 8.27 14.72
N LYS A 10 -14.47 7.96 14.53
CA LYS A 10 -14.98 6.60 14.67
C LYS A 10 -15.06 5.95 13.28
N VAL A 11 -14.38 4.82 13.10
CA VAL A 11 -14.40 4.04 11.86
C VAL A 11 -15.34 2.84 12.01
N VAL A 12 -16.26 2.70 11.06
CA VAL A 12 -17.15 1.54 10.98
C VAL A 12 -16.98 0.90 9.61
N ARG A 13 -16.58 -0.37 9.58
CA ARG A 13 -16.44 -1.11 8.32
C ARG A 13 -17.80 -1.24 7.63
N LYS A 14 -17.87 -0.79 6.39
CA LYS A 14 -19.05 -0.83 5.54
C LYS A 14 -18.73 -1.46 4.19
N ASP A 15 -19.76 -1.96 3.52
CA ASP A 15 -19.65 -2.34 2.11
C ASP A 15 -19.38 -1.12 1.25
N LEU A 16 -18.75 -1.33 0.09
CA LEU A 16 -18.44 -0.28 -0.86
C LEU A 16 -19.66 0.58 -1.23
N LYS A 17 -20.87 -0.02 -1.27
CA LYS A 17 -22.11 0.68 -1.61
C LYS A 17 -22.61 1.66 -0.55
N SER A 18 -22.14 1.54 0.68
CA SER A 18 -22.60 2.33 1.83
C SER A 18 -21.47 3.02 2.59
N CYS A 19 -20.22 2.88 2.12
CA CYS A 19 -19.10 3.57 2.72
C CYS A 19 -19.05 5.02 2.26
N ASN A 20 -18.57 5.89 3.14
CA ASN A 20 -18.29 7.29 2.83
C ASN A 20 -16.79 7.59 2.75
N LEU A 21 -15.92 6.62 3.10
CA LEU A 21 -14.48 6.72 2.99
C LEU A 21 -13.91 5.44 2.38
N ILE A 22 -13.02 5.61 1.39
CA ILE A 22 -12.17 4.56 0.83
C ILE A 22 -10.72 5.00 1.05
N ALA A 23 -10.02 4.27 1.92
CA ALA A 23 -8.69 4.64 2.37
C ALA A 23 -7.75 3.45 2.34
N ILE A 24 -6.49 3.74 1.98
CA ILE A 24 -5.34 2.83 2.02
C ILE A 24 -5.50 1.57 1.14
N GLY A 25 -4.40 1.07 0.65
CA GLY A 25 -4.35 -0.16 -0.15
C GLY A 25 -4.75 0.02 -1.60
N SER A 26 -5.30 -1.04 -2.23
CA SER A 26 -5.60 -1.08 -3.66
C SER A 26 -7.10 -1.25 -3.89
N ALA A 27 -7.88 -0.21 -3.62
CA ALA A 27 -9.33 -0.26 -3.63
C ALA A 27 -10.00 0.43 -4.84
N LEU A 28 -9.24 1.17 -5.67
CA LEU A 28 -9.84 1.94 -6.78
C LEU A 28 -10.45 1.06 -7.88
N ASP A 29 -9.93 -0.14 -8.09
CA ASP A 29 -10.58 -1.07 -9.04
C ASP A 29 -12.01 -1.42 -8.64
N HIS A 30 -12.33 -1.39 -7.35
CA HIS A 30 -13.66 -1.74 -6.84
C HIS A 30 -14.69 -0.62 -7.02
N ILE A 31 -14.26 0.62 -7.27
CA ILE A 31 -15.18 1.74 -7.55
C ILE A 31 -15.47 1.91 -9.03
N MET A 32 -14.86 1.08 -9.89
CA MET A 32 -15.09 1.08 -11.32
C MET A 32 -16.31 0.24 -11.69
N TYR A 33 -17.02 0.63 -12.75
CA TYR A 33 -18.10 -0.19 -13.29
C TYR A 33 -17.57 -1.52 -13.82
N SER A 34 -18.34 -2.59 -13.60
CA SER A 34 -18.00 -3.91 -14.12
C SER A 34 -18.04 -3.94 -15.65
N THR A 35 -17.11 -4.68 -16.24
CA THR A 35 -17.12 -5.02 -17.68
C THR A 35 -18.30 -5.89 -18.08
N TYR A 36 -18.91 -6.63 -17.13
CA TYR A 36 -20.08 -7.46 -17.37
C TYR A 36 -21.37 -6.63 -17.46
N PRO A 37 -22.08 -6.59 -18.62
CA PRO A 37 -23.23 -5.68 -18.83
C PRO A 37 -24.35 -5.81 -17.78
N ARG A 38 -24.66 -7.03 -17.35
CA ARG A 38 -25.71 -7.28 -16.34
C ARG A 38 -25.34 -6.72 -14.97
N ILE A 39 -24.08 -6.91 -14.55
CA ILE A 39 -23.58 -6.38 -13.28
C ILE A 39 -23.53 -4.86 -13.34
N ARG A 40 -23.06 -4.30 -14.46
CA ARG A 40 -23.01 -2.85 -14.70
C ARG A 40 -24.38 -2.21 -14.65
N ALA A 41 -25.41 -2.83 -15.25
CA ALA A 41 -26.78 -2.32 -15.19
C ALA A 41 -27.30 -2.27 -13.74
N LYS A 42 -27.05 -3.33 -12.95
CA LYS A 42 -27.38 -3.36 -11.53
C LYS A 42 -26.63 -2.28 -10.75
N GLN A 43 -25.32 -2.13 -10.98
CA GLN A 43 -24.50 -1.09 -10.35
C GLN A 43 -25.01 0.32 -10.65
N LYS A 44 -25.46 0.60 -11.89
CA LYS A 44 -26.05 1.91 -12.26
C LYS A 44 -27.32 2.24 -11.48
N ILE A 45 -28.15 1.24 -11.19
CA ILE A 45 -29.38 1.43 -10.40
C ILE A 45 -29.02 1.68 -8.92
N GLU A 46 -28.09 0.90 -8.36
CA GLU A 46 -27.63 1.04 -6.98
C GLU A 46 -26.88 2.35 -6.74
N HIS A 47 -26.27 2.90 -7.77
CA HIS A 47 -25.50 4.14 -7.75
C HIS A 47 -26.31 5.40 -7.38
N PHE A 48 -27.60 5.42 -7.70
CA PHE A 48 -28.48 6.53 -7.32
C PHE A 48 -28.65 6.70 -5.81
N MET A 49 -28.22 5.71 -5.01
CA MET A 49 -28.41 5.69 -3.56
C MET A 49 -27.17 6.09 -2.77
N ASN A 50 -26.01 6.31 -3.42
CA ASN A 50 -24.74 6.63 -2.77
C ASN A 50 -24.24 8.00 -3.20
N ASP A 51 -24.41 9.01 -2.34
CA ASP A 51 -24.19 10.40 -2.75
C ASP A 51 -22.73 10.86 -2.65
N ASN A 52 -22.03 10.56 -1.58
CA ASN A 52 -20.67 11.09 -1.38
C ASN A 52 -19.69 10.01 -0.92
N VAL A 53 -18.56 9.92 -1.61
CA VAL A 53 -17.44 9.09 -1.17
C VAL A 53 -16.14 9.90 -1.17
N HIS A 54 -15.40 9.81 -0.08
CA HIS A 54 -14.09 10.40 0.06
C HIS A 54 -13.04 9.32 -0.25
N ILE A 55 -12.09 9.67 -1.10
CA ILE A 55 -10.95 8.81 -1.47
C ILE A 55 -9.69 9.41 -0.87
N TRP A 56 -9.00 8.63 -0.04
CA TRP A 56 -7.77 9.05 0.58
C TRP A 56 -6.72 7.94 0.51
N SER A 57 -5.59 8.23 -0.15
CA SER A 57 -4.37 7.42 -0.07
C SER A 57 -4.52 5.95 -0.52
N THR A 58 -5.39 5.68 -1.46
CA THR A 58 -5.59 4.36 -2.09
C THR A 58 -5.22 4.41 -3.57
N GLY A 59 -4.99 3.25 -4.19
CA GLY A 59 -4.59 3.15 -5.59
C GLY A 59 -5.26 2.00 -6.32
N PHE A 60 -4.93 1.84 -7.60
CA PHE A 60 -5.34 0.70 -8.41
C PHE A 60 -4.45 -0.52 -8.14
N ILE A 61 -5.04 -1.72 -8.20
CA ILE A 61 -4.29 -2.98 -8.07
C ILE A 61 -3.65 -3.38 -9.39
N ARG A 62 -4.30 -3.05 -10.51
CA ARG A 62 -3.88 -3.40 -11.87
C ARG A 62 -3.59 -2.15 -12.69
N GLY A 63 -2.61 -2.25 -13.60
CA GLY A 63 -2.24 -1.17 -14.52
C GLY A 63 -3.13 -1.02 -15.75
N ASN A 64 -4.06 -1.96 -15.98
CA ASN A 64 -4.88 -1.99 -17.19
C ASN A 64 -5.99 -0.94 -17.18
N ALA A 65 -5.73 0.21 -17.81
CA ALA A 65 -6.69 1.30 -17.98
C ALA A 65 -7.80 1.02 -19.04
N GLU A 66 -7.64 0.02 -19.89
CA GLU A 66 -8.63 -0.34 -20.91
C GLU A 66 -9.94 -0.85 -20.31
N LEU A 67 -9.91 -1.26 -19.04
CA LEU A 67 -11.07 -1.71 -18.29
C LEU A 67 -11.86 -0.58 -17.64
N ASP A 68 -11.43 0.68 -17.80
CA ASP A 68 -12.05 1.83 -17.14
C ASP A 68 -13.35 2.24 -17.84
N LEU A 69 -14.46 1.72 -17.33
CA LEU A 69 -15.82 2.00 -17.84
C LEU A 69 -16.54 3.16 -17.11
N GLY A 70 -15.79 3.92 -16.30
CA GLY A 70 -16.31 4.99 -15.46
C GLY A 70 -16.58 4.58 -14.01
N LEU A 71 -16.81 5.56 -13.17
CA LEU A 71 -16.92 5.43 -11.72
C LEU A 71 -18.36 5.10 -11.29
N MET A 72 -18.50 4.27 -10.26
CA MET A 72 -19.80 3.90 -9.70
C MET A 72 -20.42 4.98 -8.81
N PHE A 73 -19.61 5.92 -8.29
CA PHE A 73 -20.09 6.94 -7.36
C PHE A 73 -20.40 8.24 -8.09
N ARG A 74 -21.46 8.91 -7.65
CA ARG A 74 -21.94 10.16 -8.26
C ARG A 74 -21.08 11.36 -7.84
N HIS A 75 -20.74 11.43 -6.56
CA HIS A 75 -19.92 12.49 -6.00
C HIS A 75 -18.67 11.91 -5.31
N ILE A 76 -17.53 12.06 -5.98
CA ILE A 76 -16.24 11.58 -5.49
C ILE A 76 -15.39 12.78 -5.10
N HIS A 77 -14.92 12.76 -3.86
CA HIS A 77 -13.97 13.73 -3.31
C HIS A 77 -12.63 13.04 -3.14
N ILE A 78 -11.65 13.41 -3.96
CA ILE A 78 -10.31 12.83 -3.90
C ILE A 78 -9.42 13.76 -3.07
N HIS A 79 -8.86 13.23 -1.99
CA HIS A 79 -8.01 13.96 -1.06
C HIS A 79 -6.53 13.59 -1.20
N ALA A 80 -6.25 12.33 -1.52
CA ALA A 80 -4.91 11.81 -1.81
C ALA A 80 -5.01 10.51 -2.61
N LEU A 81 -3.98 10.17 -3.36
CA LEU A 81 -3.86 8.90 -4.08
C LEU A 81 -2.52 8.26 -3.78
N ARG A 82 -2.45 6.91 -3.82
CA ARG A 82 -1.24 6.17 -3.44
C ARG A 82 -0.01 6.56 -4.25
N GLY A 83 -0.14 6.75 -5.55
CA GLY A 83 0.97 7.06 -6.42
C GLY A 83 0.58 7.87 -7.64
N ARG A 84 1.58 8.29 -8.42
CA ARG A 84 1.37 9.09 -9.63
C ARG A 84 0.66 8.30 -10.74
N LEU A 85 0.84 6.97 -10.79
CA LEU A 85 0.14 6.14 -11.77
C LEU A 85 -1.36 6.12 -11.49
N SER A 86 -1.76 5.98 -10.23
CA SER A 86 -3.17 6.10 -9.83
C SER A 86 -3.72 7.50 -10.05
N LEU A 87 -2.92 8.55 -9.79
CA LEU A 87 -3.29 9.94 -10.03
C LEU A 87 -3.58 10.19 -11.51
N GLN A 88 -2.65 9.84 -12.38
CA GLN A 88 -2.79 10.01 -13.82
C GLN A 88 -4.00 9.24 -14.39
N ARG A 89 -4.22 8.00 -13.91
CA ARG A 89 -5.36 7.20 -14.33
C ARG A 89 -6.69 7.82 -13.87
N MET A 90 -6.77 8.33 -12.63
CA MET A 90 -7.96 9.04 -12.15
C MET A 90 -8.22 10.36 -12.89
N GLU A 91 -7.17 11.12 -13.21
CA GLU A 91 -7.28 12.32 -14.06
C GLU A 91 -7.89 12.00 -15.43
N ASN A 92 -7.42 10.92 -16.06
CA ASN A 92 -7.95 10.46 -17.35
C ASN A 92 -9.43 10.03 -17.25
N ILE A 93 -9.81 9.30 -16.19
CA ILE A 93 -11.20 8.89 -15.95
C ILE A 93 -12.12 10.09 -15.75
N LEU A 94 -11.65 11.09 -15.00
CA LEU A 94 -12.44 12.28 -14.65
C LEU A 94 -12.38 13.38 -15.72
N GLY A 95 -11.46 13.29 -16.69
CA GLY A 95 -11.24 14.30 -17.71
C GLY A 95 -10.74 15.65 -17.17
N LYS A 96 -10.10 15.67 -15.99
CA LYS A 96 -9.59 16.88 -15.35
C LYS A 96 -8.33 16.60 -14.53
N LYS A 97 -7.50 17.64 -14.36
CA LYS A 97 -6.34 17.59 -13.46
C LYS A 97 -6.78 17.60 -12.00
N LEU A 98 -6.00 16.92 -11.16
CA LEU A 98 -6.20 16.82 -9.72
C LEU A 98 -4.97 17.40 -9.02
N ASP A 99 -5.19 18.34 -8.11
CA ASP A 99 -4.15 18.90 -7.24
C ASP A 99 -4.27 18.25 -5.85
N VAL A 100 -3.76 17.02 -5.76
CA VAL A 100 -3.80 16.22 -4.53
C VAL A 100 -2.45 15.53 -4.29
N PRO A 101 -2.05 15.33 -3.02
CA PRO A 101 -0.81 14.63 -2.71
C PRO A 101 -0.85 13.15 -3.12
N THR A 102 0.34 12.61 -3.37
CA THR A 102 0.54 11.18 -3.62
C THR A 102 1.36 10.55 -2.50
N GLY A 103 0.94 9.36 -2.07
CA GLY A 103 1.55 8.53 -1.04
C GLY A 103 0.55 7.53 -0.48
N ASP A 104 1.03 6.45 0.12
CA ASP A 104 0.18 5.49 0.82
C ASP A 104 0.03 5.89 2.29
N GLY A 105 -1.18 5.84 2.85
CA GLY A 105 -1.44 6.18 4.25
C GLY A 105 -0.72 5.29 5.26
N GLY A 106 -0.24 4.13 4.84
CA GLY A 106 0.64 3.29 5.64
C GLY A 106 1.96 3.97 6.03
N LEU A 107 2.37 5.04 5.35
CA LEU A 107 3.50 5.89 5.76
C LEU A 107 3.28 6.57 7.12
N LEU A 108 2.04 6.66 7.60
CA LEU A 108 1.72 7.17 8.93
C LEU A 108 1.83 6.12 10.04
N ALA A 109 2.29 4.90 9.73
CA ALA A 109 2.36 3.80 10.70
C ALA A 109 3.30 4.10 11.87
N GLU A 110 4.43 4.76 11.62
CA GLU A 110 5.36 5.20 12.66
C GLU A 110 4.68 6.21 13.62
N ARG A 111 3.97 7.21 13.09
CA ARG A 111 3.21 8.19 13.89
C ARG A 111 2.10 7.52 14.70
N TRP A 112 1.44 6.53 14.12
CA TRP A 112 0.42 5.74 14.84
C TRP A 112 1.02 4.92 15.97
N LEU A 113 2.22 4.37 15.81
CA LEU A 113 2.92 3.68 16.90
C LEU A 113 3.29 4.67 18.02
N GLY A 114 3.77 5.87 17.65
CA GLY A 114 4.06 6.98 18.56
C GLY A 114 5.45 6.91 19.22
N PHE A 115 6.29 5.94 18.83
CA PHE A 115 7.68 5.82 19.27
C PHE A 115 8.52 5.03 18.24
N TYR A 116 9.83 5.17 18.33
CA TYR A 116 10.76 4.37 17.54
C TYR A 116 11.23 3.16 18.35
N PRO A 117 10.91 1.91 17.93
CA PRO A 117 11.37 0.70 18.63
C PRO A 117 12.90 0.57 18.60
N GLU A 118 13.47 0.02 19.67
CA GLU A 118 14.87 -0.40 19.68
C GLU A 118 15.09 -1.56 18.70
N LYS A 119 16.22 -1.56 17.99
CA LYS A 119 16.55 -2.62 17.02
C LYS A 119 16.86 -3.93 17.75
N LYS A 120 16.09 -4.96 17.49
CA LYS A 120 16.21 -6.31 18.05
C LYS A 120 16.63 -7.34 17.00
N TYR A 121 16.26 -7.12 15.75
CA TYR A 121 16.50 -8.05 14.66
C TYR A 121 17.30 -7.39 13.55
N ARG A 122 18.21 -8.15 12.95
CA ARG A 122 18.95 -7.66 11.79
C ARG A 122 18.07 -7.62 10.55
N VAL A 123 17.28 -8.67 10.30
CA VAL A 123 16.42 -8.76 9.11
C VAL A 123 15.02 -9.22 9.48
N GLY A 124 14.01 -8.43 9.09
CA GLY A 124 12.62 -8.83 9.09
C GLY A 124 12.22 -9.39 7.73
N ILE A 125 11.70 -10.61 7.71
CA ILE A 125 11.14 -11.24 6.52
C ILE A 125 9.62 -11.11 6.56
N ILE A 126 9.03 -10.44 5.55
CA ILE A 126 7.61 -10.18 5.47
C ILE A 126 7.04 -10.78 4.19
N PRO A 127 6.66 -12.06 4.18
CA PRO A 127 5.96 -12.65 3.04
C PRO A 127 4.55 -12.09 2.92
N HIS A 128 4.04 -12.07 1.69
CA HIS A 128 2.61 -11.84 1.48
C HIS A 128 1.80 -12.90 2.24
N PHE A 129 0.64 -12.54 2.79
CA PHE A 129 -0.15 -13.42 3.67
C PHE A 129 -0.53 -14.77 3.05
N LYS A 130 -0.49 -14.91 1.71
CA LYS A 130 -0.71 -16.16 0.97
C LYS A 130 0.58 -16.96 0.75
N GLU A 131 1.73 -16.39 1.06
CA GLU A 131 3.05 -16.95 0.77
C GLU A 131 3.83 -17.33 2.03
N GLN A 132 3.21 -17.24 3.22
CA GLN A 132 3.87 -17.49 4.50
C GLN A 132 4.49 -18.88 4.61
N ASP A 133 3.81 -19.89 4.05
CA ASP A 133 4.26 -21.28 4.06
C ASP A 133 5.17 -21.64 2.85
N HIS A 134 5.56 -20.65 2.04
CA HIS A 134 6.40 -20.91 0.88
C HIS A 134 7.80 -21.36 1.32
N PRO A 135 8.39 -22.44 0.74
CA PRO A 135 9.68 -23.00 1.17
C PRO A 135 10.83 -21.98 1.18
N VAL A 136 10.79 -20.99 0.29
CA VAL A 136 11.79 -19.91 0.22
C VAL A 136 11.77 -19.02 1.46
N VAL A 137 10.61 -18.86 2.14
CA VAL A 137 10.53 -18.07 3.38
C VAL A 137 11.42 -18.65 4.47
N LYS A 138 11.41 -19.99 4.64
CA LYS A 138 12.30 -20.66 5.59
C LYS A 138 13.77 -20.47 5.21
N LYS A 139 14.10 -20.60 3.93
CA LYS A 139 15.48 -20.36 3.45
C LYS A 139 15.93 -18.92 3.71
N LEU A 140 15.05 -17.94 3.50
CA LEU A 140 15.35 -16.54 3.82
C LEU A 140 15.65 -16.34 5.32
N LEU A 141 14.84 -16.97 6.19
CA LEU A 141 15.09 -16.91 7.63
C LEU A 141 16.42 -17.57 8.03
N ASP A 142 16.75 -18.71 7.43
CA ASP A 142 17.99 -19.44 7.71
C ASP A 142 19.24 -18.74 7.12
N ASN A 143 19.05 -17.84 6.12
CA ASN A 143 20.15 -17.17 5.39
C ASN A 143 20.74 -15.96 6.13
N TYR A 144 20.02 -15.38 7.09
CA TYR A 144 20.48 -14.19 7.79
C TYR A 144 20.57 -14.42 9.29
N ASP A 145 21.70 -14.03 9.88
CA ASP A 145 21.84 -14.01 11.33
C ASP A 145 20.82 -13.06 11.95
N ASN A 146 20.23 -13.47 13.08
CA ASN A 146 19.25 -12.68 13.82
C ASN A 146 18.09 -12.18 12.96
N SER A 147 17.54 -13.06 12.11
CA SER A 147 16.35 -12.80 11.32
C SER A 147 15.05 -13.08 12.09
N THR A 148 13.94 -12.51 11.65
CA THR A 148 12.60 -12.80 12.19
C THR A 148 11.55 -12.83 11.11
N LEU A 149 10.57 -13.74 11.24
CA LEU A 149 9.36 -13.74 10.44
C LEU A 149 8.35 -12.74 11.02
N ILE A 150 7.78 -11.92 10.16
CA ILE A 150 6.71 -10.97 10.53
C ILE A 150 5.42 -11.41 9.85
N ASP A 151 4.48 -11.91 10.64
CA ASP A 151 3.17 -12.35 10.15
C ASP A 151 2.18 -11.16 10.08
N LEU A 152 1.76 -10.80 8.87
CA LEU A 152 0.80 -9.72 8.64
C LEU A 152 -0.63 -10.02 9.15
N LYS A 153 -0.90 -11.22 9.63
CA LYS A 153 -2.19 -11.61 10.25
C LYS A 153 -2.25 -11.30 11.74
N GLU A 154 -1.12 -10.96 12.36
CA GLU A 154 -1.06 -10.56 13.75
C GLU A 154 -1.78 -9.20 13.98
N ASN A 155 -1.86 -8.79 15.25
CA ASN A 155 -2.39 -7.46 15.58
C ASN A 155 -1.60 -6.37 14.83
N PRO A 156 -2.26 -5.47 14.08
CA PRO A 156 -1.58 -4.51 13.23
C PRO A 156 -0.55 -3.63 13.96
N LYS A 157 -0.84 -3.21 15.19
CA LYS A 157 0.09 -2.38 15.97
C LYS A 157 1.36 -3.15 16.37
N LYS A 158 1.21 -4.45 16.71
CA LYS A 158 2.36 -5.33 16.96
C LYS A 158 3.18 -5.59 15.70
N VAL A 159 2.53 -5.71 14.53
CA VAL A 159 3.22 -5.85 13.24
C VAL A 159 4.06 -4.61 12.95
N VAL A 160 3.47 -3.41 13.13
CA VAL A 160 4.19 -2.13 12.94
C VAL A 160 5.38 -2.04 13.90
N GLU A 161 5.19 -2.35 15.19
CA GLU A 161 6.27 -2.38 16.18
C GLU A 161 7.40 -3.33 15.78
N LYS A 162 7.05 -4.57 15.40
CA LYS A 162 8.02 -5.59 15.01
C LYS A 162 8.80 -5.21 13.73
N ILE A 163 8.17 -4.51 12.78
CA ILE A 163 8.87 -3.93 11.63
C ILE A 163 9.88 -2.88 12.12
N GLY A 164 9.47 -1.99 13.02
CA GLY A 164 10.33 -0.97 13.61
C GLY A 164 11.54 -1.55 14.35
N GLU A 165 11.43 -2.77 14.92
CA GLU A 165 12.51 -3.49 15.61
C GLU A 165 13.58 -4.07 14.67
N CYS A 166 13.39 -4.02 13.33
CA CYS A 166 14.33 -4.58 12.36
C CYS A 166 15.26 -3.50 11.79
N GLU A 167 16.53 -3.87 11.50
CA GLU A 167 17.48 -3.00 10.79
C GLU A 167 17.20 -2.96 9.28
N TYR A 168 16.78 -4.09 8.70
CA TYR A 168 16.48 -4.27 7.28
C TYR A 168 15.18 -5.06 7.12
N ILE A 169 14.46 -4.80 6.04
CA ILE A 169 13.24 -5.53 5.68
C ILE A 169 13.37 -6.14 4.29
N ILE A 170 13.02 -7.42 4.16
CA ILE A 170 12.85 -8.13 2.89
C ILE A 170 11.39 -8.58 2.80
N SER A 171 10.67 -8.11 1.80
CA SER A 171 9.21 -8.28 1.76
C SER A 171 8.67 -8.61 0.38
N SER A 172 7.76 -9.57 0.30
CA SER A 172 6.88 -9.76 -0.86
C SER A 172 5.49 -9.10 -0.66
N SER A 173 5.35 -8.30 0.41
CA SER A 173 4.13 -7.52 0.71
C SER A 173 4.36 -6.02 0.54
N LEU A 174 3.47 -5.36 -0.21
CA LEU A 174 3.54 -3.91 -0.39
C LEU A 174 3.49 -3.16 0.95
N HIS A 175 2.56 -3.51 1.85
CA HIS A 175 2.46 -2.81 3.13
C HIS A 175 3.64 -3.09 4.07
N GLY A 176 4.31 -4.25 3.93
CA GLY A 176 5.57 -4.48 4.63
C GLY A 176 6.66 -3.48 4.26
N MET A 177 6.76 -3.14 2.96
CA MET A 177 7.67 -2.09 2.48
C MET A 177 7.25 -0.70 2.97
N ILE A 178 5.96 -0.34 2.80
CA ILE A 178 5.44 0.99 3.16
C ILE A 178 5.65 1.29 4.65
N VAL A 179 5.39 0.31 5.52
CA VAL A 179 5.63 0.46 6.96
C VAL A 179 7.12 0.56 7.26
N ALA A 180 7.99 -0.20 6.58
CA ALA A 180 9.45 -0.04 6.70
C ALA A 180 9.89 1.37 6.29
N ASP A 181 9.36 1.90 5.19
CA ASP A 181 9.63 3.27 4.72
C ASP A 181 9.18 4.32 5.75
N SER A 182 8.08 4.07 6.49
CA SER A 182 7.62 4.99 7.54
C SER A 182 8.63 5.16 8.68
N PHE A 183 9.48 4.15 8.90
CA PHE A 183 10.58 4.15 9.89
C PHE A 183 11.95 4.41 9.25
N HIS A 184 12.02 4.77 7.96
CA HIS A 184 13.27 4.93 7.20
C HIS A 184 14.15 3.67 7.21
N ILE A 185 13.53 2.48 7.29
CA ILE A 185 14.24 1.21 7.30
C ILE A 185 14.50 0.77 5.86
N PRO A 186 15.78 0.56 5.48
CA PRO A 186 16.11 0.02 4.17
C PRO A 186 15.39 -1.30 3.93
N ASN A 187 14.70 -1.38 2.80
CA ASN A 187 13.91 -2.56 2.46
C ASN A 187 14.03 -2.94 0.99
N MET A 188 13.69 -4.19 0.70
CA MET A 188 13.72 -4.74 -0.64
C MET A 188 12.46 -5.54 -0.93
N HIS A 189 11.84 -5.22 -2.07
CA HIS A 189 10.77 -6.03 -2.63
C HIS A 189 11.35 -7.29 -3.25
N ILE A 190 10.81 -8.44 -2.86
CA ILE A 190 11.15 -9.74 -3.43
C ILE A 190 9.93 -10.40 -4.06
N THR A 191 10.17 -11.29 -5.04
CA THR A 191 9.17 -12.23 -5.55
C THR A 191 9.56 -13.65 -5.18
N LEU A 192 8.60 -14.41 -4.67
CA LEU A 192 8.79 -15.82 -4.28
C LEU A 192 8.29 -16.79 -5.36
N THR A 193 7.38 -16.32 -6.20
CA THR A 193 6.77 -17.09 -7.29
C THR A 193 6.55 -16.21 -8.50
N ASN A 194 6.41 -16.82 -9.68
CA ASN A 194 6.04 -16.10 -10.93
C ASN A 194 4.56 -15.64 -10.95
N ASN A 195 3.78 -15.95 -9.92
CA ASN A 195 2.34 -15.64 -9.80
C ASN A 195 2.10 -14.47 -8.85
N MET A 196 2.54 -13.26 -9.21
CA MET A 196 2.18 -12.06 -8.45
C MET A 196 0.68 -11.75 -8.58
N PHE A 197 0.00 -11.58 -7.44
CA PHE A 197 -1.38 -11.10 -7.44
C PHE A 197 -1.42 -9.64 -7.94
N GLY A 198 -2.02 -9.43 -9.11
CA GLY A 198 -2.17 -8.14 -9.78
C GLY A 198 -0.88 -7.69 -10.44
N ASP A 199 -0.57 -7.92 -11.62
CA ASP A 199 0.49 -7.45 -12.56
C ASP A 199 1.68 -6.60 -12.00
N GLY A 200 1.87 -6.55 -10.66
CA GLY A 200 2.91 -5.74 -10.01
C GLY A 200 2.62 -4.24 -9.96
N ASN A 201 1.57 -3.75 -10.58
CA ASN A 201 1.25 -2.32 -10.69
C ASN A 201 1.19 -1.60 -9.34
N LYS A 202 0.68 -2.25 -8.29
CA LYS A 202 0.56 -1.65 -6.95
C LYS A 202 1.91 -1.19 -6.36
N TYR A 203 3.01 -1.91 -6.65
CA TYR A 203 4.36 -1.53 -6.22
C TYR A 203 4.90 -0.36 -7.04
N ASN A 204 4.75 -0.45 -8.37
CA ASN A 204 5.14 0.63 -9.27
C ASN A 204 4.37 1.91 -8.97
N ASP A 205 3.07 1.80 -8.68
CA ASP A 205 2.24 2.94 -8.30
C ASP A 205 2.74 3.59 -7.00
N TYR A 206 2.97 2.82 -5.93
CA TYR A 206 3.50 3.35 -4.68
C TYR A 206 4.85 4.06 -4.89
N LEU A 207 5.80 3.38 -5.54
CA LEU A 207 7.14 3.93 -5.76
C LEU A 207 7.16 5.10 -6.75
N SER A 208 6.15 5.21 -7.63
CA SER A 208 5.99 6.40 -8.49
C SER A 208 5.73 7.68 -7.70
N ALA A 209 5.25 7.59 -6.46
CA ALA A 209 5.13 8.75 -5.58
C ALA A 209 6.49 9.34 -5.19
N PHE A 210 7.57 8.57 -5.30
CA PHE A 210 8.96 8.95 -5.01
C PHE A 210 9.83 9.08 -6.27
N ASP A 211 9.24 9.04 -7.46
CA ASP A 211 9.95 9.05 -8.76
C ASP A 211 10.92 7.85 -8.94
N ILE A 212 10.62 6.72 -8.32
CA ILE A 212 11.44 5.52 -8.37
C ILE A 212 10.84 4.50 -9.33
N THR A 213 11.65 4.07 -10.30
CA THR A 213 11.37 2.88 -11.10
C THR A 213 11.78 1.64 -10.31
N HIS A 214 10.96 0.60 -10.35
CA HIS A 214 11.08 -0.56 -9.50
C HIS A 214 11.22 -1.85 -10.29
N THR A 215 12.13 -2.72 -9.82
CA THR A 215 12.24 -4.12 -10.22
C THR A 215 12.42 -4.95 -8.95
N PRO A 216 11.55 -5.94 -8.68
CA PRO A 216 11.70 -6.81 -7.52
C PRO A 216 12.93 -7.72 -7.68
N PHE A 217 13.52 -8.13 -6.56
CA PHE A 217 14.52 -9.19 -6.55
C PHE A 217 13.82 -10.55 -6.64
N ASP A 218 14.21 -11.37 -7.62
CA ASP A 218 13.58 -12.67 -7.84
C ASP A 218 14.24 -13.77 -6.98
N CYS A 219 13.51 -14.24 -5.98
CA CYS A 219 13.89 -15.36 -5.14
C CYS A 219 13.32 -16.70 -5.61
N SER A 220 12.58 -16.75 -6.72
CA SER A 220 11.93 -18.00 -7.18
C SER A 220 12.95 -19.07 -7.58
N ASN A 221 14.13 -18.68 -8.02
CA ASN A 221 15.25 -19.56 -8.37
C ASN A 221 16.08 -20.00 -7.14
N GLY A 222 15.75 -19.55 -5.95
CA GLY A 222 16.49 -19.84 -4.72
C GLY A 222 17.61 -18.81 -4.42
N ASP A 223 17.76 -17.78 -5.22
CA ASP A 223 18.67 -16.68 -4.94
C ASP A 223 18.17 -15.84 -3.76
N MET A 224 19.10 -15.35 -2.94
CA MET A 224 18.78 -14.53 -1.77
C MET A 224 19.54 -13.20 -1.85
N PRO A 225 18.87 -12.04 -1.63
CA PRO A 225 19.56 -10.76 -1.65
C PRO A 225 20.54 -10.67 -0.47
N THR A 226 21.72 -10.15 -0.71
CA THR A 226 22.64 -9.78 0.37
C THR A 226 22.16 -8.51 1.08
N ILE A 227 22.57 -8.30 2.35
CA ILE A 227 22.27 -7.05 3.08
C ILE A 227 22.84 -5.84 2.34
N SER A 228 23.97 -6.00 1.69
CA SER A 228 24.58 -4.94 0.87
C SER A 228 23.68 -4.55 -0.31
N GLU A 229 23.06 -5.53 -0.97
CA GLU A 229 22.09 -5.28 -2.04
C GLU A 229 20.83 -4.60 -1.52
N VAL A 230 20.29 -5.04 -0.36
CA VAL A 230 19.14 -4.37 0.28
C VAL A 230 19.45 -2.90 0.53
N LYS A 231 20.59 -2.61 1.12
CA LYS A 231 21.04 -1.24 1.43
C LYS A 231 21.26 -0.41 0.16
N ASN A 232 21.96 -0.96 -0.84
CA ASN A 232 22.32 -0.22 -2.05
C ASN A 232 21.14 0.02 -3.00
N ASN A 233 20.12 -0.84 -2.97
CA ASN A 233 18.92 -0.69 -3.78
C ASN A 233 17.85 0.20 -3.12
N TYR A 234 17.97 0.49 -1.84
CA TYR A 234 17.07 1.41 -1.15
C TYR A 234 17.37 2.86 -1.55
N ARG A 235 16.41 3.52 -2.19
CA ARG A 235 16.58 4.85 -2.80
C ARG A 235 15.54 5.87 -2.33
N ILE A 236 14.69 5.51 -1.39
CA ILE A 236 13.69 6.43 -0.85
C ILE A 236 14.40 7.41 0.09
N ASP A 237 14.24 8.70 -0.20
CA ASP A 237 14.80 9.80 0.59
C ASP A 237 13.93 9.99 1.86
N PRO A 238 14.52 9.94 3.06
CA PRO A 238 13.82 10.16 4.32
C PRO A 238 13.08 11.50 4.39
N ASP A 239 13.65 12.57 3.88
CA ASP A 239 13.04 13.90 3.89
C ASP A 239 11.78 13.93 3.01
N VAL A 240 11.80 13.20 1.88
CA VAL A 240 10.63 13.04 1.02
C VAL A 240 9.55 12.21 1.71
N VAL A 241 9.92 11.19 2.49
CA VAL A 241 8.96 10.42 3.30
C VAL A 241 8.27 11.32 4.31
N GLU A 242 9.02 12.14 5.06
CA GLU A 242 8.43 13.05 6.06
C GLU A 242 7.51 14.09 5.40
N LEU A 243 7.92 14.67 4.27
CA LEU A 243 7.06 15.59 3.51
C LEU A 243 5.74 14.91 3.11
N LYS A 244 5.79 13.65 2.64
CA LYS A 244 4.58 12.91 2.28
C LYS A 244 3.70 12.59 3.47
N LYS A 245 4.28 12.23 4.62
CA LYS A 245 3.53 12.03 5.87
C LYS A 245 2.72 13.28 6.22
N GLU A 246 3.36 14.46 6.17
CA GLU A 246 2.67 15.74 6.43
C GLU A 246 1.57 16.01 5.41
N GLN A 247 1.85 15.86 4.12
CA GLN A 247 0.87 16.08 3.07
C GLN A 247 -0.34 15.17 3.21
N LEU A 248 -0.12 13.86 3.48
CA LEU A 248 -1.18 12.88 3.65
C LEU A 248 -2.01 13.16 4.90
N PHE A 249 -1.35 13.50 6.03
CA PHE A 249 -2.03 13.81 7.27
C PHE A 249 -2.95 15.04 7.10
N ASN A 250 -2.45 16.11 6.48
CA ASN A 250 -3.20 17.33 6.25
C ASN A 250 -4.32 17.18 5.21
N ALA A 251 -4.18 16.25 4.27
CA ALA A 251 -5.17 15.94 3.24
C ALA A 251 -6.27 14.98 3.70
N PHE A 252 -6.23 14.47 4.94
CA PHE A 252 -7.29 13.60 5.43
C PHE A 252 -8.63 14.34 5.47
N PRO A 253 -9.75 13.74 4.98
CA PRO A 253 -11.04 14.41 4.94
C PRO A 253 -11.56 14.76 6.34
N LYS A 254 -12.11 15.95 6.47
CA LYS A 254 -12.82 16.38 7.68
C LYS A 254 -14.29 16.00 7.53
N PHE A 255 -14.78 15.19 8.46
CA PHE A 255 -16.18 14.73 8.53
C PHE A 255 -16.98 15.54 9.52
#